data_b78d9f8a8afb333e359a5dd6a329460d
#
_entry.id   b78d9f8a8afb333e359a5dd6a329460d
#
_cell.length_a   1.000
_cell.length_b   1.000
_cell.length_c   1.000
_cell.angle_alpha   90.00
_cell.angle_beta   90.00
_cell.angle_gamma   90.00
#
_symmetry.space_group_name_H-M   'P 1'
#
loop_
_entity.id
_entity.type
_entity.pdbx_description
1 polymer ?
#
loop_
_entity_poly.entity_id
_entity_poly.type
_entity_poly.pdbx_seq_one_letter_code
_entity_poly.pdbx_strand_id
1 'polypeptide(L)'
;MITPFIMENNKIVLINRGWVSESYKNPDKRKFSLTKGLVKLKGIIRYPQKKGYFVPENDGENGFWFTIVPNQIFDFINIVSNKTINDYYIDALRVSKKLTLPIGVDGEPKFRNQHLSYAITWYGLALSLLFVYFSYHVSSGRLIFKKNKRNG
;
A
#
# COMPACT_ATOMS: atom_id res chain seq x y z
N MET A 1 4.11 -4.12 -12.57
CA MET A 1 4.08 -4.26 -14.04
C MET A 1 2.71 -3.87 -14.57
N ILE A 2 2.64 -2.83 -15.39
CA ILE A 2 1.38 -2.34 -15.97
C ILE A 2 1.32 -2.75 -17.43
N THR A 3 0.15 -3.17 -17.90
CA THR A 3 -0.05 -3.67 -19.27
C THR A 3 -1.42 -3.24 -19.77
N PRO A 4 -1.56 -2.70 -20.99
CA PRO A 4 -2.85 -2.44 -21.59
C PRO A 4 -3.54 -3.74 -22.00
N PHE A 5 -4.84 -3.82 -21.78
CA PHE A 5 -5.69 -4.94 -22.16
C PHE A 5 -6.89 -4.45 -22.95
N ILE A 6 -7.25 -5.19 -23.98
CA ILE A 6 -8.45 -4.94 -24.76
C ILE A 6 -9.57 -5.77 -24.16
N MET A 7 -10.64 -5.11 -23.72
CA MET A 7 -11.84 -5.74 -23.17
C MET A 7 -12.75 -6.25 -24.29
N GLU A 8 -13.73 -7.10 -23.96
CA GLU A 8 -14.73 -7.62 -24.91
C GLU A 8 -15.54 -6.51 -25.61
N ASN A 9 -15.77 -5.40 -24.94
CA ASN A 9 -16.44 -4.21 -25.50
C ASN A 9 -15.50 -3.32 -26.35
N ASN A 10 -14.33 -3.82 -26.69
CA ASN A 10 -13.29 -3.15 -27.48
C ASN A 10 -12.70 -1.88 -26.83
N LYS A 11 -12.91 -1.69 -25.51
CA LYS A 11 -12.23 -0.66 -24.72
C LYS A 11 -10.89 -1.15 -24.23
N ILE A 12 -9.95 -0.22 -24.04
CA ILE A 12 -8.58 -0.50 -23.58
C ILE A 12 -8.46 -0.03 -22.14
N VAL A 13 -8.11 -0.93 -21.23
CA VAL A 13 -7.91 -0.64 -19.81
C VAL A 13 -6.49 -1.01 -19.40
N LEU A 14 -5.91 -0.23 -18.47
CA LEU A 14 -4.64 -0.60 -17.85
C LEU A 14 -4.84 -1.63 -16.75
N ILE A 15 -4.03 -2.68 -16.80
CA ILE A 15 -4.00 -3.69 -15.75
C ILE A 15 -2.64 -3.67 -15.06
N ASN A 16 -2.66 -3.41 -13.76
CA ASN A 16 -1.50 -3.65 -12.91
C ASN A 16 -1.43 -5.15 -12.58
N ARG A 17 -0.55 -5.85 -13.28
CA ARG A 17 -0.35 -7.29 -13.11
C ARG A 17 0.47 -7.65 -11.88
N GLY A 18 0.98 -6.65 -11.19
CA GLY A 18 1.72 -6.82 -9.95
C GLY A 18 3.23 -6.66 -10.10
N TRP A 19 3.96 -7.22 -9.16
CA TRP A 19 5.39 -7.06 -9.02
C TRP A 19 6.19 -8.07 -9.84
N VAL A 20 7.32 -7.60 -10.38
CA VAL A 20 8.37 -8.43 -11.00
C VAL A 20 9.72 -7.97 -10.43
N SER A 21 10.69 -8.91 -10.29
CA SER A 21 12.04 -8.54 -9.87
C SER A 21 12.76 -7.76 -10.95
N GLU A 22 13.76 -6.99 -10.56
CA GLU A 22 14.58 -6.17 -11.48
C GLU A 22 15.20 -7.00 -12.62
N SER A 23 15.61 -8.22 -12.35
CA SER A 23 16.12 -9.15 -13.36
C SER A 23 15.13 -9.46 -14.48
N TYR A 24 13.84 -9.30 -14.22
CA TYR A 24 12.74 -9.49 -15.19
C TYR A 24 12.12 -8.17 -15.66
N LYS A 25 12.77 -7.03 -15.44
CA LYS A 25 12.31 -5.73 -15.94
C LYS A 25 12.24 -5.73 -17.48
N ASN A 26 13.23 -6.31 -18.15
CA ASN A 26 13.22 -6.45 -19.60
C ASN A 26 12.16 -7.49 -20.05
N PRO A 27 11.24 -7.12 -20.98
CA PRO A 27 10.22 -8.01 -21.52
C PRO A 27 10.77 -9.31 -22.13
N ASP A 28 11.93 -9.28 -22.77
CA ASP A 28 12.53 -10.45 -23.41
C ASP A 28 12.89 -11.56 -22.40
N LYS A 29 13.24 -11.18 -21.18
CA LYS A 29 13.55 -12.11 -20.09
C LYS A 29 12.32 -12.72 -19.44
N ARG A 30 11.11 -12.21 -19.75
CA ARG A 30 9.83 -12.67 -19.18
C ARG A 30 8.80 -13.09 -20.22
N LYS A 31 9.23 -13.68 -21.32
CA LYS A 31 8.34 -14.19 -22.39
C LYS A 31 7.26 -15.12 -21.85
N PHE A 32 7.54 -15.85 -20.78
CA PHE A 32 6.57 -16.70 -20.06
C PHE A 32 5.40 -15.92 -19.44
N SER A 33 5.55 -14.63 -19.20
CA SER A 33 4.49 -13.78 -18.66
C SER A 33 3.60 -13.12 -19.71
N LEU A 34 3.98 -13.27 -21.00
CA LEU A 34 3.21 -12.73 -22.12
C LEU A 34 2.08 -13.70 -22.45
N THR A 35 0.88 -13.37 -22.04
CA THR A 35 -0.31 -14.15 -22.33
C THR A 35 -0.93 -13.67 -23.64
N LYS A 36 -1.15 -14.58 -24.58
CA LYS A 36 -1.81 -14.31 -25.86
C LYS A 36 -3.24 -14.87 -25.83
N GLY A 37 -4.14 -14.21 -26.55
CA GLY A 37 -5.54 -14.63 -26.69
C GLY A 37 -6.44 -14.15 -25.54
N LEU A 38 -7.62 -14.76 -25.46
CA LEU A 38 -8.63 -14.41 -24.47
C LEU A 38 -8.22 -14.86 -23.05
N VAL A 39 -8.23 -13.94 -22.11
CA VAL A 39 -7.81 -14.18 -20.72
C VAL A 39 -8.91 -13.74 -19.78
N LYS A 40 -9.31 -14.61 -18.86
CA LYS A 40 -10.17 -14.22 -17.74
C LYS A 40 -9.31 -13.76 -16.58
N LEU A 41 -9.56 -12.54 -16.11
CA LEU A 41 -8.81 -11.91 -15.04
C LEU A 41 -9.78 -11.49 -13.92
N LYS A 42 -9.39 -11.75 -12.67
CA LYS A 42 -10.04 -11.17 -11.49
C LYS A 42 -9.18 -10.02 -11.00
N GLY A 43 -9.80 -8.89 -10.72
CA GLY A 43 -9.07 -7.71 -10.27
C GLY A 43 -9.93 -6.76 -9.44
N ILE A 44 -9.28 -5.78 -8.83
CA ILE A 44 -9.90 -4.70 -8.09
C ILE A 44 -9.77 -3.43 -8.91
N ILE A 45 -10.88 -2.73 -9.11
CA ILE A 45 -10.88 -1.42 -9.77
C ILE A 45 -10.25 -0.41 -8.81
N ARG A 46 -9.29 0.35 -9.35
CA ARG A 46 -8.61 1.44 -8.65
C ARG A 46 -8.74 2.73 -9.42
N TYR A 47 -9.05 3.79 -8.71
CA TYR A 47 -9.03 5.14 -9.27
C TYR A 47 -7.64 5.76 -9.09
N PRO A 48 -7.16 6.54 -10.07
CA PRO A 48 -5.90 7.26 -9.94
C PRO A 48 -5.93 8.15 -8.70
N GLN A 49 -4.91 8.03 -7.88
CA GLN A 49 -4.78 8.89 -6.70
C GLN A 49 -4.17 10.23 -7.11
N LYS A 50 -4.65 11.30 -6.48
CA LYS A 50 -3.99 12.60 -6.63
C LYS A 50 -2.57 12.48 -6.11
N LYS A 51 -1.62 13.04 -6.86
CA LYS A 51 -0.22 13.09 -6.48
C LYS A 51 -0.07 13.72 -5.09
N GLY A 52 0.66 13.07 -4.21
CA GLY A 52 1.02 13.62 -2.89
C GLY A 52 2.02 14.79 -3.03
N TYR A 53 2.06 15.67 -2.04
CA TYR A 53 2.86 16.90 -2.07
C TYR A 53 4.37 16.66 -2.29
N PHE A 54 4.91 15.56 -1.76
CA PHE A 54 6.32 15.19 -1.87
C PHE A 54 6.60 14.08 -2.89
N VAL A 55 5.63 13.70 -3.71
CA VAL A 55 5.82 12.67 -4.73
C VAL A 55 6.38 13.32 -6.01
N PRO A 56 7.52 12.84 -6.55
CA PRO A 56 8.06 13.34 -7.81
C PRO A 56 7.08 13.15 -8.99
N GLU A 57 7.33 13.87 -10.08
CA GLU A 57 6.62 13.62 -11.35
C GLU A 57 7.02 12.26 -11.93
N ASN A 58 6.08 11.66 -12.67
CA ASN A 58 6.38 10.46 -13.44
C ASN A 58 7.35 10.81 -14.56
N ASP A 59 8.36 9.99 -14.73
CA ASP A 59 9.36 10.08 -15.81
C ASP A 59 9.40 8.73 -16.54
N GLY A 60 8.57 8.62 -17.56
CA GLY A 60 8.45 7.41 -18.36
C GLY A 60 9.70 7.10 -19.18
N GLU A 61 10.44 8.13 -19.63
CA GLU A 61 11.65 7.98 -20.45
C GLU A 61 12.76 7.29 -19.65
N ASN A 62 12.95 7.70 -18.38
CA ASN A 62 13.88 7.07 -17.47
C ASN A 62 13.31 5.85 -16.73
N GLY A 63 12.04 5.52 -16.97
CA GLY A 63 11.36 4.38 -16.38
C GLY A 63 10.93 4.54 -14.92
N PHE A 64 10.82 5.80 -14.44
CA PHE A 64 10.37 6.11 -13.08
C PHE A 64 8.88 6.45 -13.06
N TRP A 65 8.10 5.53 -12.51
CA TRP A 65 6.66 5.69 -12.34
C TRP A 65 6.32 5.66 -10.85
N PHE A 66 6.01 6.82 -10.29
CA PHE A 66 5.67 6.97 -8.87
C PHE A 66 4.17 6.87 -8.62
N THR A 67 3.36 7.18 -9.64
CA THR A 67 1.90 7.12 -9.58
C THR A 67 1.35 6.47 -10.84
N ILE A 68 0.23 5.75 -10.70
CA ILE A 68 -0.47 5.17 -11.84
C ILE A 68 -1.52 6.17 -12.32
N VAL A 69 -1.20 6.88 -13.38
CA VAL A 69 -2.10 7.83 -14.05
C VAL A 69 -2.34 7.31 -15.48
N PRO A 70 -3.52 6.75 -15.77
CA PRO A 70 -3.76 6.07 -17.04
C PRO A 70 -3.47 6.92 -18.27
N ASN A 71 -3.88 8.19 -18.30
CA ASN A 71 -3.60 9.09 -19.43
C ASN A 71 -2.10 9.17 -19.74
N GLN A 72 -1.27 9.47 -18.72
CA GLN A 72 0.18 9.59 -18.89
C GLN A 72 0.81 8.30 -19.42
N ILE A 73 0.31 7.14 -18.97
CA ILE A 73 0.82 5.84 -19.41
C ILE A 73 0.39 5.56 -20.85
N PHE A 74 -0.86 5.84 -21.21
CA PHE A 74 -1.33 5.66 -22.59
C PHE A 74 -0.61 6.58 -23.57
N ASP A 75 -0.37 7.84 -23.19
CA ASP A 75 0.40 8.80 -23.98
C ASP A 75 1.84 8.30 -24.19
N PHE A 76 2.48 7.83 -23.13
CA PHE A 76 3.85 7.30 -23.18
C PHE A 76 4.00 6.08 -24.10
N ILE A 77 3.02 5.17 -24.13
CA ILE A 77 3.04 3.99 -25.01
C ILE A 77 2.40 4.25 -26.38
N ASN A 78 2.09 5.51 -26.69
CA ASN A 78 1.48 5.95 -27.95
C ASN A 78 0.14 5.25 -28.29
N ILE A 79 -0.65 4.93 -27.27
CA ILE A 79 -2.01 4.41 -27.44
C ILE A 79 -2.99 5.58 -27.19
N VAL A 80 -3.14 6.44 -28.17
CA VAL A 80 -4.13 7.51 -28.16
C VAL A 80 -5.41 7.04 -28.87
N SER A 81 -6.46 6.82 -28.12
CA SER A 81 -7.74 6.34 -28.66
C SER A 81 -8.91 6.79 -27.79
N ASN A 82 -10.05 7.08 -28.39
CA ASN A 82 -11.30 7.30 -27.68
C ASN A 82 -11.84 6.02 -26.98
N LYS A 83 -11.15 4.90 -27.18
CA LYS A 83 -11.45 3.60 -26.55
C LYS A 83 -10.67 3.38 -25.26
N THR A 84 -9.70 4.23 -24.91
CA THR A 84 -8.94 4.10 -23.67
C THR A 84 -9.78 4.49 -22.46
N ILE A 85 -9.67 3.71 -21.39
CA ILE A 85 -10.30 4.00 -20.11
C ILE A 85 -9.27 4.72 -19.24
N ASN A 86 -9.53 5.98 -18.96
CA ASN A 86 -8.63 6.87 -18.24
C ASN A 86 -9.03 7.10 -16.78
N ASP A 87 -10.28 6.77 -16.44
CA ASP A 87 -10.86 7.05 -15.12
C ASP A 87 -10.40 6.05 -14.05
N TYR A 88 -10.03 4.84 -14.46
CA TYR A 88 -9.59 3.79 -13.56
C TYR A 88 -8.61 2.82 -14.21
N TYR A 89 -7.93 2.06 -13.39
CA TYR A 89 -7.14 0.90 -13.78
C TYR A 89 -7.53 -0.31 -12.91
N ILE A 90 -7.04 -1.49 -13.24
CA ILE A 90 -7.38 -2.72 -12.53
C ILE A 90 -6.13 -3.32 -11.91
N ASP A 91 -6.15 -3.55 -10.60
CA ASP A 91 -5.16 -4.36 -9.91
C ASP A 91 -5.52 -5.84 -10.06
N ALA A 92 -4.69 -6.61 -10.76
CA ALA A 92 -4.89 -8.03 -10.93
C ALA A 92 -4.68 -8.76 -9.59
N LEU A 93 -5.68 -9.56 -9.21
CA LEU A 93 -5.58 -10.40 -8.02
C LEU A 93 -4.64 -11.58 -8.27
N ARG A 94 -3.93 -11.98 -7.23
CA ARG A 94 -3.13 -13.20 -7.24
C ARG A 94 -4.04 -14.41 -7.44
N VAL A 95 -3.84 -15.16 -8.51
CA VAL A 95 -4.65 -16.33 -8.86
C VAL A 95 -4.21 -17.58 -8.09
N SER A 96 -2.95 -17.65 -7.67
CA SER A 96 -2.38 -18.85 -7.02
C SER A 96 -1.47 -18.48 -5.85
N LYS A 97 -1.45 -19.34 -4.84
CA LYS A 97 -0.44 -19.28 -3.77
C LYS A 97 0.98 -19.57 -4.27
N LYS A 98 1.11 -20.17 -5.45
CA LYS A 98 2.40 -20.42 -6.10
C LYS A 98 2.96 -19.09 -6.62
N LEU A 99 4.21 -18.82 -6.36
CA LEU A 99 4.93 -17.61 -6.82
C LEU A 99 5.10 -17.67 -8.35
N THR A 100 4.06 -17.28 -9.07
CA THR A 100 4.14 -17.06 -10.51
C THR A 100 4.29 -15.56 -10.76
N LEU A 101 5.30 -15.18 -11.55
CA LEU A 101 5.51 -13.79 -11.94
C LEU A 101 4.58 -13.41 -13.10
N PRO A 102 4.03 -12.22 -13.11
CA PRO A 102 4.05 -11.19 -12.06
C PRO A 102 3.22 -11.57 -10.83
N ILE A 103 3.66 -11.11 -9.65
CA ILE A 103 2.95 -11.37 -8.41
C ILE A 103 1.82 -10.34 -8.27
N GLY A 104 0.60 -10.77 -8.51
CA GLY A 104 -0.59 -9.93 -8.34
C GLY A 104 -0.85 -9.51 -6.89
N VAL A 105 -1.80 -8.62 -6.71
CA VAL A 105 -2.18 -8.10 -5.39
C VAL A 105 -2.98 -9.14 -4.62
N ASP A 106 -2.74 -9.26 -3.31
CA ASP A 106 -3.60 -10.07 -2.44
C ASP A 106 -4.98 -9.41 -2.33
N GLY A 107 -6.05 -10.19 -2.54
CA GLY A 107 -7.41 -9.66 -2.69
C GLY A 107 -8.02 -9.05 -1.44
N GLU A 108 -7.44 -9.31 -0.27
CA GLU A 108 -7.90 -8.76 0.99
C GLU A 108 -6.86 -7.78 1.54
N PRO A 109 -7.22 -6.50 1.75
CA PRO A 109 -6.35 -5.58 2.43
C PRO A 109 -6.22 -6.04 3.89
N LYS A 110 -5.08 -6.60 4.24
CA LYS A 110 -4.75 -6.95 5.63
C LYS A 110 -4.42 -5.67 6.38
N PHE A 111 -5.44 -5.06 6.99
CA PHE A 111 -5.22 -3.96 7.91
C PHE A 111 -4.55 -4.50 9.18
N ARG A 112 -3.33 -4.05 9.43
CA ARG A 112 -2.65 -4.35 10.67
C ARG A 112 -3.33 -3.58 11.79
N ASN A 113 -4.15 -4.27 12.58
CA ASN A 113 -4.80 -3.66 13.74
C ASN A 113 -3.78 -3.54 14.89
N GLN A 114 -3.30 -2.33 15.14
CA GLN A 114 -2.33 -2.03 16.20
C GLN A 114 -2.95 -1.25 17.37
N HIS A 115 -4.28 -1.12 17.43
CA HIS A 115 -4.95 -0.31 18.45
C HIS A 115 -4.55 -0.74 19.88
N LEU A 116 -4.44 -2.03 20.15
CA LEU A 116 -4.02 -2.54 21.44
C LEU A 116 -2.58 -2.10 21.79
N SER A 117 -1.66 -2.18 20.85
CA SER A 117 -0.27 -1.75 21.05
C SER A 117 -0.20 -0.25 21.38
N TYR A 118 -0.94 0.58 20.66
CA TYR A 118 -1.05 2.02 20.96
C TYR A 118 -1.65 2.27 22.34
N ALA A 119 -2.72 1.58 22.68
CA ALA A 119 -3.35 1.72 24.00
C ALA A 119 -2.37 1.38 25.12
N ILE A 120 -1.67 0.24 25.04
CA ILE A 120 -0.66 -0.15 26.05
C ILE A 120 0.44 0.91 26.18
N THR A 121 0.91 1.47 25.07
CA THR A 121 1.92 2.53 25.11
C THR A 121 1.43 3.77 25.85
N TRP A 122 0.22 4.24 25.52
CA TRP A 122 -0.34 5.44 26.17
C TRP A 122 -0.63 5.24 27.65
N TYR A 123 -1.22 4.10 28.03
CA TYR A 123 -1.45 3.78 29.44
C TYR A 123 -0.13 3.59 30.21
N GLY A 124 0.88 2.98 29.58
CA GLY A 124 2.20 2.84 30.18
C GLY A 124 2.86 4.20 30.46
N LEU A 125 2.77 5.12 29.51
CA LEU A 125 3.26 6.51 29.69
C LEU A 125 2.52 7.24 30.80
N ALA A 126 1.18 7.11 30.84
CA ALA A 126 0.37 7.73 31.90
C ALA A 126 0.74 7.20 33.29
N LEU A 127 0.89 5.88 33.44
CA LEU A 127 1.32 5.25 34.69
C LEU A 127 2.73 5.70 35.12
N SER A 128 3.65 5.77 34.16
CA SER A 128 5.02 6.24 34.41
C SER A 128 5.02 7.68 34.91
N LEU A 129 4.21 8.55 34.30
CA LEU A 129 4.07 9.93 34.71
C LEU A 129 3.49 10.05 36.13
N LEU A 130 2.46 9.27 36.44
CA LEU A 130 1.87 9.21 37.79
C LEU A 130 2.91 8.75 38.81
N PHE A 131 3.69 7.73 38.50
CA PHE A 131 4.76 7.25 39.39
C PHE A 131 5.79 8.34 39.67
N VAL A 132 6.29 9.03 38.65
CA VAL A 132 7.25 10.14 38.79
C VAL A 132 6.62 11.27 39.61
N TYR A 133 5.35 11.63 39.34
CA TYR A 133 4.64 12.67 40.07
C TYR A 133 4.54 12.34 41.56
N PHE A 134 4.10 11.15 41.93
CA PHE A 134 4.01 10.73 43.31
C PHE A 134 5.38 10.67 43.98
N SER A 135 6.37 10.10 43.32
CA SER A 135 7.74 10.01 43.83
C SER A 135 8.33 11.40 44.14
N TYR A 136 8.14 12.35 43.22
CA TYR A 136 8.55 13.73 43.39
C TYR A 136 7.85 14.39 44.59
N HIS A 137 6.55 14.23 44.77
CA HIS A 137 5.81 14.85 45.87
C HIS A 137 6.14 14.24 47.23
N VAL A 138 6.40 12.95 47.26
CA VAL A 138 6.92 12.26 48.47
C VAL A 138 8.31 12.76 48.82
N SER A 139 9.23 12.81 47.87
CA SER A 139 10.62 13.26 48.12
C SER A 139 10.68 14.74 48.49
N SER A 140 9.81 15.56 47.96
CA SER A 140 9.69 16.99 48.27
C SER A 140 8.93 17.27 49.58
N GLY A 141 8.56 16.22 50.36
CA GLY A 141 7.83 16.38 51.64
C GLY A 141 6.44 16.93 51.53
N ARG A 142 5.86 17.06 50.32
CA ARG A 142 4.52 17.58 50.11
C ARG A 142 3.41 16.54 50.34
N LEU A 143 3.76 15.25 50.26
CA LEU A 143 2.88 14.13 50.61
C LEU A 143 3.51 13.35 51.78
N ILE A 144 2.85 13.41 52.91
CA ILE A 144 3.28 12.70 54.15
C ILE A 144 2.27 11.58 54.40
N PHE A 145 2.64 10.32 54.24
CA PHE A 145 1.84 9.19 54.66
C PHE A 145 1.91 9.01 56.15
N LYS A 146 0.88 9.40 56.91
CA LYS A 146 0.81 9.21 58.35
C LYS A 146 0.70 7.71 58.67
N LYS A 147 1.79 7.14 59.18
CA LYS A 147 1.83 5.75 59.60
C LYS A 147 0.95 5.64 60.87
N ASN A 148 -0.24 5.04 60.72
CA ASN A 148 -1.10 4.78 61.86
C ASN A 148 -0.45 3.71 62.72
N LYS A 149 0.18 4.11 63.87
CA LYS A 149 0.63 3.18 64.90
C LYS A 149 -0.67 2.58 65.51
N ARG A 150 -1.02 1.36 65.17
CA ARG A 150 -1.85 0.53 66.00
C ARG A 150 -1.10 0.23 67.27
N ASN A 151 -1.45 0.91 68.38
CA ASN A 151 -1.09 0.50 69.70
C ASN A 151 -1.82 -0.80 70.02
N GLY A 152 -1.09 -1.94 70.10
CA GLY A 152 -1.54 -3.16 70.70
C GLY A 152 -1.42 -3.07 72.21
#